data_49459c9fc3391a27f5f852a2ad2ccacc
#
_entry.id   49459c9fc3391a27f5f852a2ad2ccacc
#
_cell.length_a   1.000
_cell.length_b   1.000
_cell.length_c   1.000
_cell.angle_alpha   90.00
_cell.angle_beta   90.00
_cell.angle_gamma   90.00
#
_symmetry.space_group_name_H-M   'P 1'
#
loop_
_entity.id
_entity.type
_entity.pdbx_description
1 polymer ?
#
loop_
_entity_poly.entity_id
_entity_poly.type
_entity_poly.pdbx_seq_one_letter_code
_entity_poly.pdbx_strand_id
1 'polypeptide(L)'
;MKTNFLFKLLLLSAILGYVACGDNPVPPPPPPPVPEDTIAQPSSATFLFDISGSMKGYLQSSGDSRFLGVTTFFENIPSNVVFRLYGKKMGDPIERAKFNQMLKNRSIKWDDESDLIAMVRSMKARVDTGDHISFLLTDGILSGSDADVRNSPDRSYNKIMRQTMSENLSHLFRSPKDSLCVLIVRYKAKFRGPYSCYNNSSDSLDNKDRPFFIIALGKWKYVKYVEQKLIEVKAANDGIATPYEDILMLGDACSYKKVKLSAAEGFNPKNGRLVIKKGYQKESIALSADLGQLPAYMQTLDYMKANIELYVKRASKKEKIAIDKDYYEISVDDAKKQLRISIKATQVKEFELIFKLKYAQPEWVETKSDDDDTDIKSNLAKLDKTFNLKYLVAGFKNIQKGKYIREQTLEIK
;
A
#
# COMPACT_ATOMS: atom_id res chain seq x y z
N MET A 1 -10.95 -3.17 87.51
CA MET A 1 -10.76 -3.90 86.25
C MET A 1 -11.69 -3.47 85.13
N LYS A 2 -11.96 -2.16 84.92
CA LYS A 2 -12.85 -1.69 83.84
C LYS A 2 -12.28 -0.59 82.97
N THR A 3 -11.04 -0.17 83.19
CA THR A 3 -10.41 0.95 82.48
C THR A 3 -9.50 0.54 81.29
N ASN A 4 -9.20 -0.73 81.17
CA ASN A 4 -8.30 -1.21 80.08
C ASN A 4 -9.07 -1.61 78.77
N PHE A 5 -10.40 -1.69 78.83
CA PHE A 5 -11.17 -2.08 77.63
C PHE A 5 -11.46 -0.92 76.67
N LEU A 6 -11.71 0.28 77.24
CA LEU A 6 -11.94 1.47 76.41
C LEU A 6 -10.67 1.95 75.69
N PHE A 7 -9.49 1.77 76.33
CA PHE A 7 -8.23 2.22 75.67
C PHE A 7 -7.81 1.30 74.50
N LYS A 8 -8.18 -0.01 74.55
CA LYS A 8 -7.96 -0.95 73.44
C LYS A 8 -8.94 -0.73 72.28
N LEU A 9 -10.14 -0.25 72.55
CA LEU A 9 -11.12 0.08 71.48
C LEU A 9 -10.77 1.35 70.76
N LEU A 10 -10.21 2.37 71.43
CA LEU A 10 -9.73 3.62 70.84
C LEU A 10 -8.46 3.42 70.00
N LEU A 11 -7.57 2.48 70.34
CA LEU A 11 -6.39 2.14 69.55
C LEU A 11 -6.79 1.34 68.28
N LEU A 12 -7.83 0.54 68.30
CA LEU A 12 -8.30 -0.21 67.15
C LEU A 12 -9.01 0.67 66.13
N SER A 13 -9.71 1.73 66.58
CA SER A 13 -10.35 2.73 65.67
C SER A 13 -9.34 3.65 65.05
N ALA A 14 -8.18 3.93 65.65
CA ALA A 14 -7.12 4.75 65.05
C ALA A 14 -6.35 4.00 63.97
N ILE A 15 -6.28 2.67 64.03
CA ILE A 15 -5.57 1.87 63.00
C ILE A 15 -6.47 1.63 61.78
N LEU A 16 -7.79 1.62 61.93
CA LEU A 16 -8.74 1.45 60.81
C LEU A 16 -8.95 2.78 60.00
N GLY A 17 -8.57 3.94 60.55
CA GLY A 17 -8.65 5.22 59.86
C GLY A 17 -7.45 5.54 58.90
N TYR A 18 -6.38 4.80 58.98
CA TYR A 18 -5.15 5.05 58.15
C TYR A 18 -5.04 4.18 56.89
N VAL A 19 -5.99 3.29 56.64
CA VAL A 19 -5.96 2.40 55.44
C VAL A 19 -6.85 2.90 54.31
N ALA A 20 -7.53 4.05 54.46
CA ALA A 20 -8.50 4.56 53.50
C ALA A 20 -8.04 5.74 52.63
N CYS A 21 -6.77 6.15 52.69
CA CYS A 21 -6.19 7.11 51.74
C CYS A 21 -4.95 6.52 51.08
N GLY A 22 -5.14 5.42 50.37
CA GLY A 22 -4.24 5.02 49.31
C GLY A 22 -4.59 5.87 48.08
N ASP A 23 -3.87 6.95 47.81
CA ASP A 23 -3.85 7.57 46.52
C ASP A 23 -3.41 6.50 45.52
N ASN A 24 -4.37 5.76 44.96
CA ASN A 24 -4.13 5.03 43.75
C ASN A 24 -3.66 6.06 42.72
N PRO A 25 -2.43 5.97 42.21
CA PRO A 25 -1.97 6.91 41.20
C PRO A 25 -3.00 6.85 40.05
N VAL A 26 -3.65 7.99 39.80
CA VAL A 26 -4.53 8.12 38.63
C VAL A 26 -3.71 7.67 37.44
N PRO A 27 -4.14 6.62 36.70
CA PRO A 27 -3.40 6.21 35.53
C PRO A 27 -3.15 7.42 34.63
N PRO A 28 -1.96 7.59 34.10
CA PRO A 28 -1.64 8.72 33.25
C PRO A 28 -2.71 8.79 32.13
N PRO A 29 -3.19 9.98 31.77
CA PRO A 29 -4.18 10.13 30.71
C PRO A 29 -3.64 9.41 29.46
N PRO A 30 -4.50 8.71 28.72
CA PRO A 30 -4.07 8.07 27.49
C PRO A 30 -3.41 9.13 26.60
N PRO A 31 -2.31 8.80 25.92
CA PRO A 31 -1.65 9.73 25.01
C PRO A 31 -2.68 10.27 24.02
N PRO A 32 -2.62 11.56 23.66
CA PRO A 32 -3.55 12.13 22.71
C PRO A 32 -3.52 11.30 21.42
N PRO A 33 -4.68 11.07 20.79
CA PRO A 33 -4.74 10.28 19.56
C PRO A 33 -3.83 10.93 18.51
N VAL A 34 -2.89 10.14 17.99
CA VAL A 34 -2.02 10.58 16.90
C VAL A 34 -2.91 10.99 15.72
N PRO A 35 -2.75 12.19 15.16
CA PRO A 35 -3.55 12.61 14.02
C PRO A 35 -3.56 11.51 12.93
N GLU A 36 -4.74 11.19 12.41
CA GLU A 36 -4.92 10.10 11.41
C GLU A 36 -3.98 10.22 10.19
N ASP A 37 -3.52 11.43 9.94
CA ASP A 37 -2.66 11.79 8.81
C ASP A 37 -1.16 11.72 9.09
N THR A 38 -0.73 11.27 10.27
CA THR A 38 0.70 11.17 10.60
C THR A 38 1.19 9.77 10.22
N ILE A 39 2.23 9.71 9.39
CA ILE A 39 2.90 8.45 9.05
C ILE A 39 3.41 7.82 10.34
N ALA A 40 3.08 6.56 10.59
CA ALA A 40 3.38 5.88 11.84
C ALA A 40 3.79 4.43 11.62
N GLN A 41 4.72 3.95 12.44
CA GLN A 41 5.06 2.54 12.47
C GLN A 41 3.86 1.73 12.98
N PRO A 42 3.47 0.62 12.32
CA PRO A 42 2.44 -0.25 12.84
C PRO A 42 2.90 -0.95 14.13
N SER A 43 2.04 -0.96 15.15
CA SER A 43 2.32 -1.66 16.42
C SER A 43 2.19 -3.17 16.30
N SER A 44 1.32 -3.64 15.41
CA SER A 44 1.07 -5.06 15.20
C SER A 44 0.87 -5.41 13.72
N ALA A 45 1.25 -6.64 13.36
CA ALA A 45 1.01 -7.18 12.04
C ALA A 45 0.66 -8.66 12.06
N THR A 46 -0.03 -9.10 11.00
CA THR A 46 -0.09 -10.51 10.60
C THR A 46 0.72 -10.69 9.32
N PHE A 47 1.61 -11.66 9.33
CA PHE A 47 2.36 -12.08 8.16
C PHE A 47 1.81 -13.41 7.65
N LEU A 48 1.12 -13.37 6.53
CA LEU A 48 0.61 -14.55 5.84
C LEU A 48 1.67 -15.03 4.85
N PHE A 49 2.05 -16.27 4.95
CA PHE A 49 2.98 -16.92 4.03
C PHE A 49 2.20 -17.92 3.18
N ASP A 50 2.14 -17.67 1.88
CA ASP A 50 1.53 -18.58 0.91
C ASP A 50 2.35 -19.87 0.81
N ILE A 51 1.72 -21.00 1.08
CA ILE A 51 2.34 -22.34 1.02
C ILE A 51 1.85 -23.17 -0.15
N SER A 52 1.40 -22.51 -1.23
CA SER A 52 1.12 -23.19 -2.49
C SER A 52 2.36 -23.88 -3.03
N GLY A 53 2.15 -24.95 -3.82
CA GLY A 53 3.23 -25.72 -4.41
C GLY A 53 4.19 -24.88 -5.26
N SER A 54 3.68 -23.82 -5.92
CA SER A 54 4.49 -22.88 -6.71
C SER A 54 5.48 -22.08 -5.86
N MET A 55 5.17 -21.79 -4.60
CA MET A 55 6.07 -21.06 -3.69
C MET A 55 7.29 -21.89 -3.26
N LYS A 56 7.19 -23.23 -3.30
CA LYS A 56 8.26 -24.14 -2.87
C LYS A 56 9.58 -23.88 -3.57
N GLY A 57 9.55 -23.52 -4.86
CA GLY A 57 10.73 -23.34 -5.69
C GLY A 57 11.67 -22.21 -5.20
N TYR A 58 11.15 -21.19 -4.50
CA TYR A 58 11.97 -20.11 -3.94
C TYR A 58 12.83 -20.57 -2.76
N LEU A 59 12.38 -21.56 -1.98
CA LEU A 59 13.16 -22.14 -0.90
C LEU A 59 14.11 -23.26 -1.36
N GLN A 60 13.91 -23.81 -2.56
CA GLN A 60 14.74 -24.89 -3.09
C GLN A 60 15.97 -24.38 -3.85
N SER A 61 16.00 -23.11 -4.25
CA SER A 61 17.15 -22.52 -4.91
C SER A 61 18.37 -22.53 -3.99
N SER A 62 19.53 -22.92 -4.51
CA SER A 62 20.77 -22.90 -3.75
C SER A 62 21.49 -21.55 -3.93
N GLY A 63 21.97 -20.98 -2.82
CA GLY A 63 22.85 -19.81 -2.85
C GLY A 63 22.18 -18.46 -3.03
N ASP A 64 20.85 -18.38 -3.07
CA ASP A 64 20.12 -17.11 -3.14
C ASP A 64 19.41 -16.81 -1.81
N SER A 65 19.85 -15.74 -1.14
CA SER A 65 19.26 -15.28 0.12
C SER A 65 18.18 -14.22 -0.06
N ARG A 66 17.89 -13.77 -1.30
CA ARG A 66 16.98 -12.64 -1.56
C ARG A 66 15.58 -12.89 -1.02
N PHE A 67 15.01 -14.07 -1.27
CA PHE A 67 13.68 -14.43 -0.76
C PHE A 67 13.60 -14.37 0.77
N LEU A 68 14.61 -14.95 1.46
CA LEU A 68 14.70 -14.91 2.92
C LEU A 68 14.97 -13.50 3.43
N GLY A 69 15.82 -12.73 2.75
CA GLY A 69 16.13 -11.34 3.10
C GLY A 69 14.88 -10.46 3.09
N VAL A 70 14.02 -10.61 2.07
CA VAL A 70 12.73 -9.89 2.00
C VAL A 70 11.83 -10.26 3.17
N THR A 71 11.72 -11.56 3.51
CA THR A 71 10.93 -12.01 4.66
C THR A 71 11.42 -11.37 5.95
N THR A 72 12.73 -11.39 6.20
CA THR A 72 13.35 -10.78 7.38
C THR A 72 13.12 -9.27 7.46
N PHE A 73 13.16 -8.57 6.32
CA PHE A 73 12.87 -7.14 6.29
C PHE A 73 11.45 -6.84 6.79
N PHE A 74 10.44 -7.52 6.26
CA PHE A 74 9.04 -7.26 6.64
C PHE A 74 8.70 -7.71 8.06
N GLU A 75 9.40 -8.71 8.60
CA GLU A 75 9.29 -9.12 10.01
C GLU A 75 9.66 -8.01 10.99
N ASN A 76 10.58 -7.13 10.61
CA ASN A 76 11.15 -6.11 11.47
C ASN A 76 10.44 -4.75 11.39
N ILE A 77 9.49 -4.61 10.46
CA ILE A 77 8.72 -3.35 10.31
C ILE A 77 7.82 -3.09 11.51
N PRO A 78 6.91 -4.01 11.94
CA PRO A 78 6.06 -3.81 13.10
C PRO A 78 6.75 -4.26 14.39
N SER A 79 6.28 -3.71 15.53
CA SER A 79 6.80 -4.11 16.84
C SER A 79 6.41 -5.54 17.20
N ASN A 80 5.22 -6.00 16.78
CA ASN A 80 4.72 -7.34 17.03
C ASN A 80 4.17 -7.97 15.75
N VAL A 81 4.61 -9.19 15.42
CA VAL A 81 4.21 -9.92 14.21
C VAL A 81 3.71 -11.31 14.58
N VAL A 82 2.54 -11.66 14.08
CA VAL A 82 1.99 -13.00 14.10
C VAL A 82 2.14 -13.63 12.73
N PHE A 83 2.85 -14.76 12.64
CA PHE A 83 3.03 -15.50 11.39
C PHE A 83 1.94 -16.56 11.23
N ARG A 84 1.50 -16.78 10.00
CA ARG A 84 0.58 -17.86 9.65
C ARG A 84 0.93 -18.41 8.27
N LEU A 85 0.92 -19.72 8.13
CA LEU A 85 0.96 -20.38 6.82
C LEU A 85 -0.45 -20.38 6.23
N TYR A 86 -0.56 -20.16 4.95
CA TYR A 86 -1.84 -20.16 4.25
C TYR A 86 -1.75 -20.97 2.96
N GLY A 87 -2.44 -22.11 2.93
CA GLY A 87 -2.68 -22.93 1.75
C GLY A 87 -4.17 -22.91 1.39
N LYS A 88 -4.82 -24.07 1.39
CA LYS A 88 -6.29 -24.18 1.25
C LYS A 88 -7.06 -23.47 2.38
N LYS A 89 -6.45 -23.36 3.53
CA LYS A 89 -6.96 -22.63 4.69
C LYS A 89 -5.83 -22.01 5.50
N MET A 90 -6.20 -21.02 6.31
CA MET A 90 -5.26 -20.37 7.22
C MET A 90 -4.88 -21.30 8.38
N GLY A 91 -3.58 -21.48 8.58
CA GLY A 91 -3.02 -22.22 9.73
C GLY A 91 -3.06 -21.43 11.04
N ASP A 92 -2.66 -22.11 12.11
CA ASP A 92 -2.53 -21.51 13.44
C ASP A 92 -1.44 -20.45 13.51
N PRO A 93 -1.49 -19.56 14.52
CA PRO A 93 -0.41 -18.62 14.79
C PRO A 93 0.92 -19.32 15.05
N ILE A 94 1.99 -18.79 14.46
CA ILE A 94 3.34 -19.30 14.61
C ILE A 94 4.21 -18.19 15.19
N GLU A 95 5.00 -18.49 16.21
CA GLU A 95 5.99 -17.57 16.75
C GLU A 95 7.13 -17.33 15.76
N ARG A 96 7.72 -16.12 15.78
CA ARG A 96 8.79 -15.70 14.88
C ARG A 96 9.96 -16.70 14.83
N ALA A 97 10.44 -17.11 16.00
CA ALA A 97 11.59 -18.03 16.07
C ALA A 97 11.31 -19.36 15.37
N LYS A 98 10.11 -19.92 15.60
CA LYS A 98 9.66 -21.16 14.96
C LYS A 98 9.48 -20.98 13.45
N PHE A 99 8.86 -19.88 13.02
CA PHE A 99 8.69 -19.56 11.60
C PHE A 99 10.04 -19.48 10.88
N ASN A 100 10.99 -18.72 11.43
CA ASN A 100 12.33 -18.60 10.86
C ASN A 100 13.10 -19.91 10.83
N GLN A 101 12.92 -20.77 11.84
CA GLN A 101 13.48 -22.12 11.83
C GLN A 101 12.88 -22.97 10.72
N MET A 102 11.57 -22.89 10.49
CA MET A 102 10.89 -23.61 9.39
C MET A 102 11.43 -23.19 8.02
N LEU A 103 11.61 -21.88 7.80
CA LEU A 103 12.21 -21.36 6.56
C LEU A 103 13.65 -21.86 6.37
N LYS A 104 14.49 -21.70 7.42
CA LYS A 104 15.90 -22.13 7.40
C LYS A 104 16.06 -23.62 7.14
N ASN A 105 15.24 -24.43 7.78
CA ASN A 105 15.28 -25.89 7.67
C ASN A 105 14.50 -26.41 6.46
N ARG A 106 13.83 -25.52 5.71
CA ARG A 106 12.96 -25.90 4.57
C ARG A 106 11.88 -26.93 4.97
N SER A 107 11.38 -26.85 6.20
CA SER A 107 10.46 -27.81 6.80
C SER A 107 8.98 -27.43 6.64
N ILE A 108 8.67 -26.51 5.73
CA ILE A 108 7.29 -26.13 5.42
C ILE A 108 6.60 -27.28 4.71
N LYS A 109 5.42 -27.65 5.21
CA LYS A 109 4.52 -28.58 4.51
C LYS A 109 3.71 -27.75 3.49
N TRP A 110 3.93 -28.03 2.22
CA TRP A 110 3.28 -27.32 1.12
C TRP A 110 1.90 -27.90 0.82
N ASP A 111 0.98 -27.02 0.45
CA ASP A 111 -0.32 -27.38 -0.10
C ASP A 111 -0.27 -27.37 -1.63
N ASP A 112 -1.13 -28.18 -2.28
CA ASP A 112 -1.20 -28.22 -3.74
C ASP A 112 -1.83 -26.98 -4.33
N GLU A 113 -2.72 -26.33 -3.56
CA GLU A 113 -3.50 -25.16 -3.97
C GLU A 113 -3.48 -24.08 -2.89
N SER A 114 -3.66 -22.82 -3.32
CA SER A 114 -3.94 -21.71 -2.42
C SER A 114 -5.06 -20.82 -2.98
N ASP A 115 -5.89 -20.27 -2.07
CA ASP A 115 -6.94 -19.31 -2.43
C ASP A 115 -6.49 -17.89 -2.10
N LEU A 116 -5.97 -17.19 -3.10
CA LEU A 116 -5.48 -15.83 -2.97
C LEU A 116 -6.60 -14.84 -2.54
N ILE A 117 -7.85 -15.08 -2.97
CA ILE A 117 -8.99 -14.25 -2.57
C ILE A 117 -9.29 -14.44 -1.09
N ALA A 118 -9.28 -15.68 -0.60
CA ALA A 118 -9.47 -15.98 0.81
C ALA A 118 -8.32 -15.44 1.67
N MET A 119 -7.08 -15.45 1.17
CA MET A 119 -5.94 -14.80 1.82
C MET A 119 -6.18 -13.30 1.99
N VAL A 120 -6.55 -12.59 0.92
CA VAL A 120 -6.82 -11.16 0.96
C VAL A 120 -8.03 -10.84 1.84
N ARG A 121 -9.08 -11.68 1.82
CA ARG A 121 -10.22 -11.56 2.75
C ARG A 121 -9.78 -11.66 4.20
N SER A 122 -8.89 -12.59 4.50
CA SER A 122 -8.33 -12.77 5.85
C SER A 122 -7.47 -11.58 6.28
N MET A 123 -6.69 -10.99 5.36
CA MET A 123 -5.95 -9.75 5.61
C MET A 123 -6.91 -8.62 5.98
N LYS A 124 -7.94 -8.41 5.15
CA LYS A 124 -8.94 -7.34 5.36
C LYS A 124 -9.64 -7.46 6.70
N ALA A 125 -10.12 -8.65 7.05
CA ALA A 125 -10.82 -8.89 8.31
C ALA A 125 -9.97 -8.49 9.55
N ARG A 126 -8.65 -8.63 9.48
CA ARG A 126 -7.74 -8.24 10.55
C ARG A 126 -7.49 -6.75 10.61
N VAL A 127 -7.36 -6.11 9.44
CA VAL A 127 -7.16 -4.66 9.35
C VAL A 127 -8.40 -3.89 9.80
N ASP A 128 -9.58 -4.42 9.54
CA ASP A 128 -10.85 -3.80 9.94
C ASP A 128 -11.03 -3.73 11.48
N THR A 129 -10.22 -4.46 12.28
CA THR A 129 -10.35 -4.52 13.74
C THR A 129 -9.49 -3.50 14.50
N GLY A 130 -8.66 -2.69 13.84
CA GLY A 130 -7.88 -1.69 14.56
C GLY A 130 -6.57 -1.23 13.89
N ASP A 131 -5.59 -0.88 14.73
CA ASP A 131 -4.26 -0.41 14.32
C ASP A 131 -3.34 -1.59 13.96
N HIS A 132 -3.65 -2.22 12.84
CA HIS A 132 -3.03 -3.43 12.35
C HIS A 132 -2.67 -3.30 10.88
N ILE A 133 -1.56 -3.93 10.47
CA ILE A 133 -1.19 -4.13 9.07
C ILE A 133 -1.11 -5.64 8.79
N SER A 134 -1.55 -6.05 7.61
CA SER A 134 -1.41 -7.44 7.17
C SER A 134 -0.46 -7.51 5.98
N PHE A 135 0.48 -8.44 6.02
CA PHE A 135 1.38 -8.76 4.93
C PHE A 135 1.03 -10.13 4.35
N LEU A 136 1.13 -10.27 3.05
CA LEU A 136 1.04 -11.53 2.34
C LEU A 136 2.26 -11.69 1.45
N LEU A 137 3.02 -12.76 1.64
CA LEU A 137 4.08 -13.19 0.75
C LEU A 137 3.53 -14.28 -0.17
N THR A 138 3.57 -14.05 -1.48
CA THR A 138 2.98 -14.92 -2.51
C THR A 138 3.70 -14.73 -3.85
N ASP A 139 3.59 -15.69 -4.76
CA ASP A 139 3.98 -15.50 -6.16
C ASP A 139 2.95 -14.69 -6.98
N GLY A 140 1.81 -14.38 -6.36
CA GLY A 140 0.76 -13.56 -6.96
C GLY A 140 0.00 -14.23 -8.09
N ILE A 141 0.14 -15.54 -8.26
CA ILE A 141 -0.52 -16.28 -9.33
C ILE A 141 -2.00 -16.45 -8.96
N LEU A 142 -2.84 -15.86 -9.77
CA LEU A 142 -4.28 -15.98 -9.67
C LEU A 142 -4.73 -17.15 -10.55
N SER A 143 -4.94 -18.33 -9.97
CA SER A 143 -5.32 -19.55 -10.67
C SER A 143 -6.67 -20.08 -10.20
N GLY A 144 -7.34 -20.87 -11.03
CA GLY A 144 -8.55 -21.61 -10.67
C GLY A 144 -8.22 -22.96 -10.04
N SER A 145 -9.26 -23.65 -9.53
CA SER A 145 -9.06 -25.02 -9.03
C SER A 145 -8.78 -25.99 -10.19
N ASP A 146 -8.08 -27.07 -9.89
CA ASP A 146 -7.79 -28.15 -10.85
C ASP A 146 -9.05 -28.73 -11.52
N ALA A 147 -10.16 -28.81 -10.76
CA ALA A 147 -11.43 -29.33 -11.28
C ALA A 147 -12.01 -28.39 -12.34
N ASP A 148 -11.93 -27.07 -12.11
CA ASP A 148 -12.45 -26.07 -13.02
C ASP A 148 -11.64 -26.00 -14.31
N VAL A 149 -10.32 -26.12 -14.24
CA VAL A 149 -9.42 -26.11 -15.40
C VAL A 149 -9.61 -27.37 -16.26
N ARG A 150 -9.75 -28.56 -15.62
CA ARG A 150 -9.96 -29.82 -16.35
C ARG A 150 -11.27 -29.90 -17.11
N ASN A 151 -12.32 -29.26 -16.56
CA ASN A 151 -13.65 -29.29 -17.15
C ASN A 151 -13.86 -28.26 -18.27
N SER A 152 -12.88 -27.37 -18.48
CA SER A 152 -12.98 -26.28 -19.46
C SER A 152 -11.68 -26.12 -20.24
N PRO A 153 -11.38 -27.03 -21.18
CA PRO A 153 -10.16 -26.98 -21.99
C PRO A 153 -10.07 -25.75 -22.91
N ASP A 154 -11.17 -25.00 -23.02
CA ASP A 154 -11.24 -23.80 -23.83
C ASP A 154 -10.67 -22.58 -23.11
N ARG A 155 -9.87 -21.76 -23.82
CA ARG A 155 -9.30 -20.49 -23.33
C ARG A 155 -10.35 -19.48 -22.83
N SER A 156 -11.63 -19.65 -23.22
CA SER A 156 -12.75 -18.83 -22.73
C SER A 156 -12.95 -18.95 -21.23
N TYR A 157 -12.72 -20.13 -20.63
CA TYR A 157 -12.82 -20.34 -19.19
C TYR A 157 -11.82 -19.46 -18.41
N ASN A 158 -10.58 -19.36 -18.87
CA ASN A 158 -9.57 -18.53 -18.24
C ASN A 158 -9.98 -17.04 -18.22
N LYS A 159 -10.63 -16.56 -19.28
CA LYS A 159 -11.11 -15.18 -19.35
C LYS A 159 -12.22 -14.94 -18.33
N ILE A 160 -13.19 -15.85 -18.23
CA ILE A 160 -14.29 -15.78 -17.26
C ILE A 160 -13.74 -15.86 -15.83
N MET A 161 -12.86 -16.82 -15.55
CA MET A 161 -12.23 -16.98 -14.24
C MET A 161 -11.48 -15.71 -13.80
N ARG A 162 -10.67 -15.12 -14.67
CA ARG A 162 -9.93 -13.88 -14.40
C ARG A 162 -10.86 -12.75 -14.02
N GLN A 163 -11.93 -12.55 -14.80
CA GLN A 163 -12.91 -11.52 -14.53
C GLN A 163 -13.62 -11.79 -13.20
N THR A 164 -14.14 -12.99 -12.99
CA THR A 164 -14.83 -13.40 -11.76
C THR A 164 -13.93 -13.25 -10.52
N MET A 165 -12.66 -13.65 -10.61
CA MET A 165 -11.72 -13.52 -9.50
C MET A 165 -11.39 -12.06 -9.20
N SER A 166 -11.18 -11.23 -10.23
CA SER A 166 -10.98 -9.79 -10.08
C SER A 166 -12.22 -9.12 -9.48
N GLU A 167 -13.41 -9.50 -9.90
CA GLU A 167 -14.67 -9.00 -9.37
C GLU A 167 -14.87 -9.42 -7.92
N ASN A 168 -14.65 -10.69 -7.57
CA ASN A 168 -14.75 -11.18 -6.19
C ASN A 168 -13.79 -10.45 -5.26
N LEU A 169 -12.55 -10.23 -5.70
CA LEU A 169 -11.57 -9.45 -4.95
C LEU A 169 -12.01 -8.00 -4.80
N SER A 170 -12.50 -7.39 -5.88
CA SER A 170 -13.02 -6.03 -5.89
C SER A 170 -14.24 -5.85 -4.96
N HIS A 171 -15.10 -6.86 -4.85
CA HIS A 171 -16.23 -6.86 -3.93
C HIS A 171 -15.82 -6.72 -2.46
N LEU A 172 -14.67 -7.25 -2.06
CA LEU A 172 -14.15 -7.10 -0.69
C LEU A 172 -13.93 -5.63 -0.31
N PHE A 173 -13.69 -4.77 -1.30
CA PHE A 173 -13.35 -3.36 -1.12
C PHE A 173 -14.42 -2.37 -1.56
N ARG A 174 -15.66 -2.82 -1.78
CA ARG A 174 -16.77 -1.93 -2.24
C ARG A 174 -17.14 -0.82 -1.25
N SER A 175 -16.99 -1.08 0.04
CA SER A 175 -17.34 -0.12 1.09
C SER A 175 -16.28 -0.15 2.19
N PRO A 176 -15.07 0.34 1.94
CA PRO A 176 -14.08 0.44 2.98
C PRO A 176 -14.57 1.44 4.04
N LYS A 177 -14.62 1.02 5.30
CA LYS A 177 -15.06 1.87 6.42
C LYS A 177 -14.06 2.99 6.72
N ASP A 178 -12.77 2.75 6.43
CA ASP A 178 -11.64 3.63 6.74
C ASP A 178 -10.76 3.85 5.51
N SER A 179 -9.79 4.76 5.63
CA SER A 179 -8.75 5.03 4.63
C SER A 179 -7.82 3.82 4.44
N LEU A 180 -8.38 2.76 3.87
CA LEU A 180 -7.66 1.53 3.57
C LEU A 180 -6.69 1.77 2.42
N CYS A 181 -5.52 1.15 2.51
CA CYS A 181 -4.46 1.24 1.53
C CYS A 181 -3.85 -0.13 1.29
N VAL A 182 -3.47 -0.41 0.05
CA VAL A 182 -2.71 -1.59 -0.32
C VAL A 182 -1.40 -1.17 -0.97
N LEU A 183 -0.32 -1.86 -0.61
CA LEU A 183 0.99 -1.75 -1.22
C LEU A 183 1.34 -3.11 -1.83
N ILE A 184 1.66 -3.14 -3.11
CA ILE A 184 2.10 -4.33 -3.82
C ILE A 184 3.55 -4.08 -4.22
N VAL A 185 4.45 -4.92 -3.71
CA VAL A 185 5.88 -4.81 -3.94
C VAL A 185 6.33 -6.06 -4.67
N ARG A 186 6.92 -5.89 -5.85
CA ARG A 186 7.43 -6.96 -6.67
C ARG A 186 8.93 -7.13 -6.45
N TYR A 187 9.33 -8.35 -6.20
CA TYR A 187 10.71 -8.79 -6.04
C TYR A 187 11.05 -9.88 -7.04
N LYS A 188 12.34 -10.21 -7.13
CA LYS A 188 12.84 -11.38 -7.85
C LYS A 188 13.76 -12.20 -6.98
N ALA A 189 13.64 -13.51 -7.07
CA ALA A 189 14.58 -14.45 -6.47
C ALA A 189 14.76 -15.66 -7.38
N LYS A 190 15.82 -16.42 -7.12
CA LYS A 190 16.05 -17.70 -7.79
C LYS A 190 14.97 -18.69 -7.42
N PHE A 191 14.46 -19.36 -8.43
CA PHE A 191 13.44 -20.38 -8.34
C PHE A 191 13.98 -21.70 -8.89
N ARG A 192 13.79 -22.79 -8.15
CA ARG A 192 14.15 -24.15 -8.60
C ARG A 192 13.01 -25.10 -8.26
N GLY A 193 12.48 -25.77 -9.25
CA GLY A 193 11.45 -26.78 -9.06
C GLY A 193 10.34 -26.74 -10.09
N PRO A 194 9.26 -27.48 -9.85
CA PRO A 194 8.12 -27.48 -10.74
C PRO A 194 7.41 -26.13 -10.69
N TYR A 195 7.09 -25.60 -11.85
CA TYR A 195 6.24 -24.45 -12.07
C TYR A 195 4.92 -24.93 -12.68
N SER A 196 3.83 -24.75 -11.99
CA SER A 196 2.51 -25.13 -12.48
C SER A 196 1.94 -23.99 -13.34
N CYS A 197 1.76 -24.28 -14.63
CA CYS A 197 1.11 -23.36 -15.56
C CYS A 197 -0.42 -23.36 -15.35
N TYR A 198 -1.09 -22.36 -15.88
CA TYR A 198 -2.53 -22.20 -15.71
C TYR A 198 -3.38 -23.37 -16.25
N ASN A 199 -2.86 -24.14 -17.19
CA ASN A 199 -3.53 -25.31 -17.80
C ASN A 199 -3.19 -26.63 -17.09
N ASN A 200 -2.61 -26.57 -15.89
CA ASN A 200 -2.09 -27.70 -15.10
C ASN A 200 -0.96 -28.47 -15.75
N SER A 201 -0.37 -28.00 -16.86
CA SER A 201 0.94 -28.46 -17.25
C SER A 201 1.99 -27.99 -16.25
N SER A 202 3.06 -28.72 -16.06
CA SER A 202 4.15 -28.29 -15.21
C SER A 202 5.47 -28.30 -15.96
N ASP A 203 6.23 -27.24 -15.83
CA ASP A 203 7.59 -27.12 -16.30
C ASP A 203 8.56 -27.19 -15.11
N SER A 204 9.73 -27.77 -15.30
CA SER A 204 10.79 -27.68 -14.32
C SER A 204 11.70 -26.51 -14.64
N LEU A 205 11.79 -25.56 -13.73
CA LEU A 205 12.72 -24.43 -13.82
C LEU A 205 13.93 -24.70 -12.93
N ASP A 206 15.14 -24.49 -13.47
CA ASP A 206 16.38 -24.64 -12.72
C ASP A 206 17.06 -23.30 -12.52
N ASN A 207 17.04 -22.82 -11.27
CA ASN A 207 17.74 -21.63 -10.80
C ASN A 207 17.46 -20.37 -11.64
N LYS A 208 16.19 -20.18 -12.06
CA LYS A 208 15.75 -19.02 -12.84
C LYS A 208 15.24 -17.91 -11.92
N ASP A 209 15.49 -16.66 -12.29
CA ASP A 209 14.89 -15.52 -11.58
C ASP A 209 13.40 -15.47 -11.85
N ARG A 210 12.60 -15.51 -10.79
CA ARG A 210 11.14 -15.43 -10.86
C ARG A 210 10.61 -14.33 -9.93
N PRO A 211 9.53 -13.63 -10.34
CA PRO A 211 8.90 -12.65 -9.49
C PRO A 211 8.14 -13.30 -8.33
N PHE A 212 8.15 -12.62 -7.19
CA PHE A 212 7.25 -12.85 -6.06
C PHE A 212 6.86 -11.52 -5.45
N PHE A 213 5.84 -11.50 -4.61
CA PHE A 213 5.23 -10.28 -4.12
C PHE A 213 5.10 -10.27 -2.61
N ILE A 214 5.24 -9.08 -2.05
CA ILE A 214 4.67 -8.73 -0.76
C ILE A 214 3.48 -7.81 -1.01
N ILE A 215 2.32 -8.22 -0.54
CA ILE A 215 1.12 -7.39 -0.51
C ILE A 215 0.90 -6.94 0.93
N ALA A 216 0.98 -5.64 1.18
CA ALA A 216 0.67 -5.06 2.48
C ALA A 216 -0.68 -4.36 2.43
N LEU A 217 -1.56 -4.67 3.38
CA LEU A 217 -2.90 -4.10 3.50
C LEU A 217 -3.05 -3.48 4.89
N GLY A 218 -3.50 -2.23 4.97
CA GLY A 218 -3.64 -1.51 6.23
C GLY A 218 -4.18 -0.10 6.07
N LYS A 219 -4.24 0.66 7.16
CA LYS A 219 -4.50 2.10 7.10
C LYS A 219 -3.36 2.79 6.37
N TRP A 220 -3.68 3.87 5.65
CA TRP A 220 -2.73 4.61 4.85
C TRP A 220 -1.44 4.97 5.62
N LYS A 221 -1.54 5.45 6.86
CA LYS A 221 -0.39 5.85 7.69
C LYS A 221 0.65 4.73 7.89
N TYR A 222 0.20 3.48 8.01
CA TYR A 222 1.06 2.32 8.21
C TYR A 222 1.64 1.82 6.89
N VAL A 223 0.82 1.77 5.85
CA VAL A 223 1.26 1.34 4.51
C VAL A 223 2.28 2.35 3.95
N LYS A 224 2.06 3.65 4.17
CA LYS A 224 3.01 4.70 3.78
C LYS A 224 4.34 4.60 4.55
N TYR A 225 4.30 4.25 5.83
CA TYR A 225 5.52 3.98 6.59
C TYR A 225 6.33 2.81 5.98
N VAL A 226 5.65 1.73 5.59
CA VAL A 226 6.30 0.59 4.91
C VAL A 226 6.94 1.03 3.60
N GLU A 227 6.23 1.79 2.78
CA GLU A 227 6.77 2.34 1.52
C GLU A 227 8.03 3.18 1.77
N GLN A 228 8.02 4.07 2.76
CA GLN A 228 9.19 4.89 3.10
C GLN A 228 10.40 4.03 3.51
N LYS A 229 10.18 3.00 4.33
CA LYS A 229 11.26 2.07 4.71
C LYS A 229 11.85 1.31 3.52
N LEU A 230 11.02 0.91 2.56
CA LEU A 230 11.49 0.28 1.32
C LEU A 230 12.35 1.23 0.47
N ILE A 231 11.96 2.50 0.39
CA ILE A 231 12.72 3.53 -0.34
C ILE A 231 14.07 3.79 0.35
N GLU A 232 14.08 3.91 1.68
CA GLU A 232 15.30 4.10 2.47
C GLU A 232 16.30 2.97 2.22
N VAL A 233 15.85 1.71 2.29
CA VAL A 233 16.68 0.52 2.05
C VAL A 233 17.21 0.48 0.63
N LYS A 234 16.36 0.77 -0.37
CA LYS A 234 16.78 0.82 -1.78
C LYS A 234 17.83 1.90 -2.02
N ALA A 235 17.72 3.05 -1.35
CA ALA A 235 18.67 4.16 -1.45
C ALA A 235 20.00 3.88 -0.74
N ALA A 236 19.97 3.16 0.39
CA ALA A 236 21.17 2.82 1.16
C ALA A 236 22.09 1.87 0.40
N ASN A 237 21.54 1.01 -0.46
CA ASN A 237 22.28 0.00 -1.25
C ASN A 237 23.30 -0.82 -0.40
N ASP A 238 22.93 -1.09 0.86
CA ASP A 238 23.82 -1.65 1.89
C ASP A 238 23.99 -3.18 1.77
N GLY A 239 23.37 -3.81 0.77
CA GLY A 239 23.42 -5.26 0.53
C GLY A 239 22.65 -6.11 1.56
N ILE A 240 22.10 -5.50 2.60
CA ILE A 240 21.39 -6.21 3.70
C ILE A 240 19.98 -6.57 3.26
N ALA A 241 19.32 -5.70 2.48
CA ALA A 241 17.99 -5.96 1.99
C ALA A 241 17.95 -6.06 0.46
N THR A 242 17.21 -7.02 -0.04
CA THR A 242 16.98 -7.18 -1.48
C THR A 242 16.20 -5.98 -2.00
N PRO A 243 16.71 -5.19 -2.95
CA PRO A 243 15.97 -4.10 -3.54
C PRO A 243 14.75 -4.64 -4.29
N TYR A 244 13.63 -3.93 -4.14
CA TYR A 244 12.44 -4.26 -4.93
C TYR A 244 12.63 -3.85 -6.39
N GLU A 245 11.99 -4.58 -7.28
CA GLU A 245 11.93 -4.27 -8.71
C GLU A 245 10.91 -3.16 -8.97
N ASP A 246 9.67 -3.41 -8.56
CA ASP A 246 8.53 -2.56 -8.81
C ASP A 246 7.66 -2.38 -7.55
N ILE A 247 6.96 -1.24 -7.48
CA ILE A 247 6.09 -0.91 -6.36
C ILE A 247 4.82 -0.23 -6.86
N LEU A 248 3.68 -0.60 -6.28
CA LEU A 248 2.38 0.02 -6.50
C LEU A 248 1.69 0.24 -5.16
N MET A 249 1.21 1.45 -4.91
CA MET A 249 0.39 1.76 -3.75
C MET A 249 -0.96 2.29 -4.21
N LEU A 250 -2.04 1.68 -3.74
CA LEU A 250 -3.42 2.10 -3.97
C LEU A 250 -4.02 2.54 -2.64
N GLY A 251 -4.60 3.72 -2.61
CA GLY A 251 -5.25 4.26 -1.41
C GLY A 251 -6.49 5.07 -1.75
N ASP A 252 -7.36 5.28 -0.79
CA ASP A 252 -8.51 6.17 -0.93
C ASP A 252 -8.05 7.61 -1.18
N ALA A 253 -8.82 8.35 -1.99
CA ALA A 253 -8.62 9.78 -2.23
C ALA A 253 -8.56 10.61 -0.93
N CYS A 254 -9.19 10.14 0.15
CA CYS A 254 -9.07 10.74 1.48
C CYS A 254 -7.64 10.72 2.00
N SER A 255 -6.84 9.70 1.66
CA SER A 255 -5.43 9.57 2.04
C SER A 255 -4.54 10.64 1.39
N TYR A 256 -5.00 11.28 0.31
CA TYR A 256 -4.24 12.26 -0.46
C TYR A 256 -4.76 13.71 -0.33
N LYS A 257 -5.62 13.98 0.65
CA LYS A 257 -6.22 15.32 0.89
C LYS A 257 -5.19 16.43 1.07
N LYS A 258 -3.98 16.07 1.53
CA LYS A 258 -2.90 17.02 1.77
C LYS A 258 -2.21 17.53 0.50
N VAL A 259 -2.36 16.84 -0.63
CA VAL A 259 -1.89 17.36 -1.92
C VAL A 259 -2.78 18.54 -2.31
N LYS A 260 -2.39 19.72 -1.87
CA LYS A 260 -3.15 20.96 -2.03
C LYS A 260 -2.28 22.00 -2.70
N LEU A 261 -2.73 22.52 -3.83
CA LEU A 261 -2.10 23.67 -4.46
C LEU A 261 -2.28 24.91 -3.58
N SER A 262 -1.20 25.63 -3.40
CA SER A 262 -1.11 26.90 -2.70
C SER A 262 -0.35 27.92 -3.53
N ALA A 263 -0.49 29.20 -3.19
CA ALA A 263 0.28 30.25 -3.82
C ALA A 263 1.77 30.07 -3.53
N ALA A 264 2.59 30.03 -4.59
CA ALA A 264 4.05 30.05 -4.47
C ALA A 264 4.62 31.42 -4.88
N GLU A 265 4.16 31.97 -6.00
CA GLU A 265 4.67 33.24 -6.50
C GLU A 265 3.56 34.01 -7.24
N GLY A 266 3.57 35.32 -7.11
CA GLY A 266 2.64 36.22 -7.81
C GLY A 266 1.29 36.42 -7.14
N PHE A 267 1.00 35.68 -6.07
CA PHE A 267 -0.28 35.77 -5.35
C PHE A 267 -0.14 36.24 -3.90
N ASN A 268 -1.20 36.91 -3.42
CA ASN A 268 -1.46 37.09 -2.01
C ASN A 268 -2.73 36.30 -1.62
N PRO A 269 -2.65 35.40 -0.65
CA PRO A 269 -3.85 34.76 -0.13
C PRO A 269 -4.68 35.78 0.65
N LYS A 270 -5.95 35.97 0.28
CA LYS A 270 -6.87 36.87 0.96
C LYS A 270 -8.26 36.24 1.00
N ASN A 271 -8.78 36.02 2.22
CA ASN A 271 -10.13 35.47 2.45
C ASN A 271 -10.40 34.15 1.63
N GLY A 272 -9.44 33.23 1.63
CA GLY A 272 -9.56 31.95 0.90
C GLY A 272 -9.38 32.03 -0.62
N ARG A 273 -9.10 33.22 -1.15
CA ARG A 273 -8.86 33.48 -2.58
C ARG A 273 -7.40 33.80 -2.86
N LEU A 274 -6.97 33.59 -4.09
CA LEU A 274 -5.66 33.98 -4.57
C LEU A 274 -5.79 35.32 -5.32
N VAL A 275 -5.23 36.39 -4.74
CA VAL A 275 -5.23 37.71 -5.38
C VAL A 275 -3.88 37.93 -6.04
N ILE A 276 -3.85 38.27 -7.34
CA ILE A 276 -2.62 38.65 -8.02
C ILE A 276 -2.03 39.88 -7.39
N LYS A 277 -0.74 39.85 -7.04
CA LYS A 277 -0.04 40.98 -6.41
C LYS A 277 -0.09 42.23 -7.30
N LYS A 278 -0.49 43.38 -6.73
CA LYS A 278 -0.46 44.65 -7.45
C LYS A 278 0.96 44.97 -7.90
N GLY A 279 1.12 45.31 -9.16
CA GLY A 279 2.44 45.59 -9.76
C GLY A 279 3.30 44.36 -10.05
N TYR A 280 2.76 43.15 -9.96
CA TYR A 280 3.46 41.95 -10.37
C TYR A 280 3.66 41.94 -11.88
N GLN A 281 4.96 42.06 -12.31
CA GLN A 281 5.32 42.28 -13.70
C GLN A 281 5.75 41.01 -14.44
N LYS A 282 5.87 39.87 -13.74
CA LYS A 282 6.22 38.60 -14.39
C LYS A 282 5.07 38.07 -15.25
N GLU A 283 5.42 37.46 -16.37
CA GLU A 283 4.46 36.89 -17.30
C GLU A 283 3.74 35.66 -16.74
N SER A 284 4.31 34.99 -15.72
CA SER A 284 3.76 33.79 -15.12
C SER A 284 3.60 33.92 -13.61
N ILE A 285 2.58 33.27 -13.09
CA ILE A 285 2.31 33.04 -11.68
C ILE A 285 2.61 31.59 -11.34
N ALA A 286 2.95 31.31 -10.08
CA ALA A 286 3.26 29.95 -9.69
C ALA A 286 2.42 29.46 -8.51
N LEU A 287 2.06 28.21 -8.60
CA LEU A 287 1.41 27.42 -7.54
C LEU A 287 2.35 26.29 -7.13
N SER A 288 2.25 25.83 -5.89
CA SER A 288 3.03 24.71 -5.39
C SER A 288 2.18 23.74 -4.59
N ALA A 289 2.58 22.46 -4.54
CA ALA A 289 2.00 21.46 -3.66
C ALA A 289 3.08 20.52 -3.13
N ASP A 290 2.89 20.06 -1.89
CA ASP A 290 3.70 19.00 -1.31
C ASP A 290 3.24 17.64 -1.85
N LEU A 291 4.16 16.87 -2.41
CA LEU A 291 3.93 15.54 -2.96
C LEU A 291 4.29 14.41 -1.98
N GLY A 292 4.87 14.71 -0.81
CA GLY A 292 5.39 13.72 0.14
C GLY A 292 4.36 12.68 0.59
N GLN A 293 3.07 13.02 0.49
CA GLN A 293 1.97 12.11 0.84
C GLN A 293 1.59 11.15 -0.29
N LEU A 294 1.97 11.46 -1.55
CA LEU A 294 1.70 10.57 -2.67
C LEU A 294 2.61 9.33 -2.62
N PRO A 295 2.21 8.22 -3.27
CA PRO A 295 3.12 7.13 -3.58
C PRO A 295 4.36 7.61 -4.34
N ALA A 296 5.51 6.99 -4.09
CA ALA A 296 6.78 7.44 -4.64
C ALA A 296 6.78 7.52 -6.18
N TYR A 297 6.16 6.56 -6.86
CA TYR A 297 6.07 6.56 -8.32
C TYR A 297 5.24 7.72 -8.88
N MET A 298 4.35 8.29 -8.07
CA MET A 298 3.55 9.47 -8.45
C MET A 298 4.28 10.80 -8.21
N GLN A 299 5.39 10.82 -7.47
CA GLN A 299 6.13 12.03 -7.13
C GLN A 299 7.09 12.49 -8.24
N THR A 300 7.07 11.84 -9.39
CA THR A 300 7.99 12.13 -10.50
C THR A 300 7.45 13.19 -11.44
N LEU A 301 8.35 13.91 -12.09
CA LEU A 301 7.99 14.93 -13.09
C LEU A 301 7.15 14.33 -14.23
N ASP A 302 7.53 13.15 -14.72
CA ASP A 302 6.82 12.48 -15.82
C ASP A 302 5.39 12.11 -15.45
N TYR A 303 5.20 11.57 -14.23
CA TYR A 303 3.86 11.27 -13.73
C TYR A 303 3.00 12.54 -13.63
N MET A 304 3.56 13.65 -13.10
CA MET A 304 2.86 14.91 -12.96
C MET A 304 2.49 15.52 -14.32
N LYS A 305 3.41 15.53 -15.27
CA LYS A 305 3.16 16.03 -16.65
C LYS A 305 2.07 15.22 -17.38
N ALA A 306 2.05 13.90 -17.18
CA ALA A 306 1.07 13.02 -17.81
C ALA A 306 -0.33 13.13 -17.19
N ASN A 307 -0.43 13.40 -15.87
CA ASN A 307 -1.66 13.19 -15.11
C ASN A 307 -2.27 14.47 -14.52
N ILE A 308 -1.62 15.64 -14.66
CA ILE A 308 -2.21 16.93 -14.27
C ILE A 308 -3.06 17.48 -15.41
N GLU A 309 -4.27 17.89 -15.06
CA GLU A 309 -5.17 18.66 -15.92
C GLU A 309 -5.51 19.97 -15.23
N LEU A 310 -5.38 21.07 -15.99
CA LEU A 310 -5.77 22.41 -15.54
C LEU A 310 -6.93 22.94 -16.39
N TYR A 311 -7.91 23.50 -15.71
CA TYR A 311 -9.05 24.15 -16.37
C TYR A 311 -9.28 25.53 -15.76
N VAL A 312 -9.81 26.41 -16.56
CA VAL A 312 -10.35 27.70 -16.10
C VAL A 312 -11.85 27.73 -16.29
N LYS A 313 -12.55 28.35 -15.34
CA LYS A 313 -13.98 28.59 -15.42
C LYS A 313 -14.24 30.06 -15.16
N ARG A 314 -14.86 30.76 -16.12
CA ARG A 314 -15.26 32.15 -15.99
C ARG A 314 -16.46 32.27 -15.06
N ALA A 315 -16.47 33.29 -14.18
CA ALA A 315 -17.59 33.53 -13.27
C ALA A 315 -18.95 33.65 -14.00
N SER A 316 -18.95 34.13 -15.24
CA SER A 316 -20.17 34.34 -16.06
C SER A 316 -20.59 33.09 -16.88
N LYS A 317 -19.75 32.04 -16.96
CA LYS A 317 -20.02 30.86 -17.77
C LYS A 317 -19.89 29.60 -16.95
N LYS A 318 -20.86 28.66 -17.12
CA LYS A 318 -20.80 27.32 -16.50
C LYS A 318 -19.73 26.42 -17.12
N GLU A 319 -19.20 26.78 -18.27
CA GLU A 319 -18.27 25.97 -19.06
C GLU A 319 -16.84 26.02 -18.49
N LYS A 320 -16.23 24.84 -18.40
CA LYS A 320 -14.82 24.66 -18.01
C LYS A 320 -13.99 24.55 -19.29
N ILE A 321 -12.98 25.38 -19.42
CA ILE A 321 -12.08 25.39 -20.59
C ILE A 321 -10.73 24.84 -20.12
N ALA A 322 -10.21 23.81 -20.81
CA ALA A 322 -8.87 23.29 -20.54
C ALA A 322 -7.82 24.36 -20.88
N ILE A 323 -6.82 24.49 -20.01
CA ILE A 323 -5.64 25.30 -20.32
C ILE A 323 -4.73 24.45 -21.18
N ASP A 324 -4.35 24.97 -22.34
CA ASP A 324 -3.39 24.31 -23.21
C ASP A 324 -2.02 24.19 -22.52
N LYS A 325 -1.32 23.07 -22.76
CA LYS A 325 -0.02 22.77 -22.17
C LYS A 325 1.06 23.83 -22.50
N ASP A 326 0.91 24.58 -23.57
CA ASP A 326 1.80 25.68 -23.94
C ASP A 326 1.71 26.92 -23.03
N TYR A 327 0.68 26.98 -22.18
CA TYR A 327 0.45 28.08 -21.26
C TYR A 327 0.82 27.80 -19.81
N TYR A 328 1.32 26.59 -19.51
CA TYR A 328 1.82 26.29 -18.18
C TYR A 328 3.02 25.34 -18.23
N GLU A 329 3.85 25.42 -17.22
CA GLU A 329 5.01 24.55 -17.02
C GLU A 329 4.89 23.82 -15.68
N ILE A 330 5.24 22.54 -15.67
CA ILE A 330 5.28 21.70 -14.49
C ILE A 330 6.73 21.36 -14.20
N SER A 331 7.16 21.57 -12.96
CA SER A 331 8.42 21.11 -12.41
C SER A 331 8.24 20.42 -11.07
N VAL A 332 9.13 19.52 -10.73
CA VAL A 332 9.18 18.81 -9.44
C VAL A 332 10.57 18.99 -8.86
N ASP A 333 10.65 19.45 -7.62
CA ASP A 333 11.86 19.43 -6.80
C ASP A 333 11.89 18.07 -6.07
N ASP A 334 12.71 17.15 -6.59
CA ASP A 334 12.80 15.78 -6.06
C ASP A 334 13.32 15.72 -4.63
N ALA A 335 14.21 16.63 -4.25
CA ALA A 335 14.75 16.67 -2.88
C ALA A 335 13.71 17.12 -1.86
N LYS A 336 12.86 18.08 -2.23
CA LYS A 336 11.80 18.62 -1.37
C LYS A 336 10.46 17.93 -1.56
N LYS A 337 10.33 17.03 -2.56
CA LYS A 337 9.06 16.44 -2.99
C LYS A 337 8.00 17.50 -3.26
N GLN A 338 8.37 18.57 -3.94
CA GLN A 338 7.52 19.72 -4.17
C GLN A 338 7.20 19.90 -5.66
N LEU A 339 5.90 19.90 -5.96
CA LEU A 339 5.37 20.29 -7.27
C LEU A 339 5.37 21.80 -7.39
N ARG A 340 5.77 22.31 -8.55
CA ARG A 340 5.55 23.70 -8.96
C ARG A 340 4.86 23.73 -10.32
N ILE A 341 3.80 24.53 -10.41
CA ILE A 341 3.07 24.79 -11.66
C ILE A 341 3.17 26.29 -11.94
N SER A 342 3.86 26.66 -13.00
CA SER A 342 3.96 28.04 -13.49
C SER A 342 2.97 28.25 -14.64
N ILE A 343 2.05 29.21 -14.51
CA ILE A 343 0.97 29.46 -15.47
C ILE A 343 1.11 30.90 -16.01
N LYS A 344 0.98 31.10 -17.31
CA LYS A 344 0.96 32.45 -17.91
C LYS A 344 -0.21 33.24 -17.30
N ALA A 345 0.10 34.41 -16.72
CA ALA A 345 -0.85 35.21 -15.96
C ALA A 345 -2.11 35.62 -16.74
N THR A 346 -1.97 35.75 -18.06
CA THR A 346 -3.08 36.10 -18.98
C THR A 346 -4.16 35.01 -19.04
N GLN A 347 -3.84 33.76 -18.68
CA GLN A 347 -4.77 32.64 -18.74
C GLN A 347 -5.70 32.53 -17.52
N VAL A 348 -5.40 33.23 -16.43
CA VAL A 348 -6.04 32.99 -15.12
C VAL A 348 -6.62 34.25 -14.46
N LYS A 349 -6.63 35.41 -15.15
CA LYS A 349 -7.25 36.63 -14.57
C LYS A 349 -8.77 36.48 -14.46
N GLU A 350 -9.30 36.69 -13.24
CA GLU A 350 -10.73 36.69 -12.92
C GLU A 350 -11.45 35.35 -13.19
N PHE A 351 -10.75 34.23 -12.91
CA PHE A 351 -11.26 32.89 -13.12
C PHE A 351 -11.22 32.03 -11.86
N GLU A 352 -11.98 30.96 -11.89
CA GLU A 352 -11.73 29.79 -11.05
C GLU A 352 -10.74 28.88 -11.80
N LEU A 353 -9.57 28.64 -11.20
CA LEU A 353 -8.61 27.63 -11.67
C LEU A 353 -8.99 26.29 -11.06
N ILE A 354 -9.21 25.30 -11.88
CA ILE A 354 -9.53 23.94 -11.44
C ILE A 354 -8.32 23.07 -11.75
N PHE A 355 -7.73 22.53 -10.70
CA PHE A 355 -6.64 21.55 -10.74
C PHE A 355 -7.20 20.16 -10.55
N LYS A 356 -6.78 19.25 -11.40
CA LYS A 356 -7.10 17.82 -11.28
C LYS A 356 -5.83 16.99 -11.44
N LEU A 357 -5.62 16.07 -10.50
CA LEU A 357 -4.57 15.05 -10.60
C LEU A 357 -5.24 13.70 -10.81
N LYS A 358 -5.04 13.09 -11.97
CA LYS A 358 -5.55 11.75 -12.28
C LYS A 358 -4.76 10.67 -11.57
N TYR A 359 -5.44 9.59 -11.26
CA TYR A 359 -4.78 8.33 -10.96
C TYR A 359 -4.39 7.63 -12.28
N ALA A 360 -3.13 7.23 -12.38
CA ALA A 360 -2.65 6.34 -13.42
C ALA A 360 -1.89 5.17 -12.78
N GLN A 361 -2.18 3.98 -13.26
CA GLN A 361 -1.48 2.77 -12.85
C GLN A 361 -0.10 2.73 -13.49
N PRO A 362 0.96 2.29 -12.78
CA PRO A 362 2.27 2.12 -13.38
C PRO A 362 2.24 1.08 -14.50
N GLU A 363 2.98 1.35 -15.58
CA GLU A 363 3.03 0.51 -16.78
C GLU A 363 3.49 -0.93 -16.50
N TRP A 364 4.33 -1.13 -15.47
CA TRP A 364 4.84 -2.45 -15.14
C TRP A 364 3.72 -3.47 -14.83
N VAL A 365 2.57 -3.03 -14.32
CA VAL A 365 1.45 -3.94 -14.04
C VAL A 365 0.96 -4.63 -15.31
N GLU A 366 0.91 -3.91 -16.43
CA GLU A 366 0.54 -4.49 -17.72
C GLU A 366 1.69 -5.27 -18.36
N THR A 367 2.91 -4.69 -18.39
CA THR A 367 4.06 -5.29 -19.06
C THR A 367 4.62 -6.51 -18.35
N LYS A 368 4.41 -6.63 -17.02
CA LYS A 368 4.80 -7.79 -16.21
C LYS A 368 3.66 -8.79 -15.97
N SER A 369 2.48 -8.54 -16.51
CA SER A 369 1.38 -9.51 -16.53
C SER A 369 1.52 -10.45 -17.71
N ASP A 370 1.14 -11.71 -17.52
CA ASP A 370 1.01 -12.70 -18.58
C ASP A 370 -0.40 -13.28 -18.58
N ASP A 371 -0.92 -13.53 -19.76
CA ASP A 371 -2.22 -14.17 -19.95
C ASP A 371 -2.10 -15.65 -20.35
N ASP A 372 -0.87 -16.11 -20.63
CA ASP A 372 -0.57 -17.47 -21.02
C ASP A 372 0.87 -17.82 -20.62
N ASP A 373 1.06 -18.65 -19.62
CA ASP A 373 2.35 -19.07 -19.08
C ASP A 373 2.79 -20.50 -19.48
N THR A 374 2.06 -21.12 -20.42
CA THR A 374 2.28 -22.52 -20.81
C THR A 374 3.62 -22.82 -21.49
N ASP A 375 4.30 -21.80 -22.00
CA ASP A 375 5.61 -21.89 -22.67
C ASP A 375 6.75 -21.25 -21.87
N ILE A 376 6.59 -21.09 -20.56
CA ILE A 376 7.54 -20.37 -19.71
C ILE A 376 8.98 -20.92 -19.77
N LYS A 377 9.14 -22.22 -20.03
CA LYS A 377 10.44 -22.87 -20.14
C LYS A 377 11.19 -22.47 -21.41
N SER A 378 10.48 -22.37 -22.52
CA SER A 378 11.03 -22.02 -23.83
C SER A 378 11.07 -20.53 -24.09
N ASN A 379 10.22 -19.75 -23.45
CA ASN A 379 10.11 -18.30 -23.61
C ASN A 379 10.66 -17.57 -22.38
N LEU A 380 11.98 -17.32 -22.40
CA LEU A 380 12.67 -16.68 -21.26
C LEU A 380 12.11 -15.29 -20.88
N ALA A 381 11.47 -14.58 -21.82
CA ALA A 381 10.84 -13.28 -21.53
C ALA A 381 9.66 -13.41 -20.54
N LYS A 382 9.03 -14.58 -20.46
CA LYS A 382 7.93 -14.86 -19.52
C LYS A 382 8.42 -15.13 -18.10
N LEU A 383 9.71 -15.44 -17.91
CA LEU A 383 10.27 -15.63 -16.57
C LEU A 383 10.12 -14.41 -15.68
N ASP A 384 10.08 -13.21 -16.26
CA ASP A 384 9.91 -11.95 -15.55
C ASP A 384 8.44 -11.51 -15.40
N LYS A 385 7.49 -12.32 -15.85
CA LYS A 385 6.07 -12.05 -15.81
C LYS A 385 5.37 -12.95 -14.79
N THR A 386 4.21 -12.47 -14.32
CA THR A 386 3.32 -13.21 -13.44
C THR A 386 1.98 -13.42 -14.12
N PHE A 387 1.52 -14.67 -14.10
CA PHE A 387 0.22 -15.00 -14.65
C PHE A 387 -0.90 -14.25 -13.92
N ASN A 388 -1.75 -13.58 -14.70
CA ASN A 388 -2.91 -12.82 -14.21
C ASN A 388 -2.62 -11.64 -13.26
N LEU A 389 -1.40 -11.11 -13.20
CA LEU A 389 -1.04 -9.99 -12.31
C LEU A 389 -1.96 -8.78 -12.46
N LYS A 390 -2.29 -8.37 -13.68
CA LYS A 390 -3.19 -7.22 -13.94
C LYS A 390 -4.58 -7.41 -13.35
N TYR A 391 -5.09 -8.63 -13.28
CA TYR A 391 -6.40 -8.94 -12.70
C TYR A 391 -6.35 -8.95 -11.17
N LEU A 392 -5.24 -9.41 -10.59
CA LEU A 392 -4.98 -9.26 -9.15
C LEU A 392 -5.00 -7.78 -8.75
N VAL A 393 -4.25 -6.94 -9.47
CA VAL A 393 -4.21 -5.49 -9.22
C VAL A 393 -5.58 -4.84 -9.44
N ALA A 394 -6.30 -5.23 -10.51
CA ALA A 394 -7.65 -4.74 -10.77
C ALA A 394 -8.63 -5.06 -9.64
N GLY A 395 -8.44 -6.18 -8.93
CA GLY A 395 -9.22 -6.55 -7.76
C GLY A 395 -9.10 -5.55 -6.60
N PHE A 396 -8.01 -4.82 -6.49
CA PHE A 396 -7.83 -3.76 -5.50
C PHE A 396 -8.31 -2.37 -5.94
N LYS A 397 -8.79 -2.23 -7.18
CA LYS A 397 -9.15 -0.93 -7.78
C LYS A 397 -10.20 -0.15 -6.96
N ASN A 398 -11.10 -0.85 -6.27
CA ASN A 398 -12.12 -0.20 -5.44
C ASN A 398 -11.55 0.49 -4.18
N ILE A 399 -10.31 0.19 -3.78
CA ILE A 399 -9.58 0.95 -2.75
C ILE A 399 -9.29 2.36 -3.28
N GLN A 400 -8.95 2.47 -4.56
CA GLN A 400 -8.74 3.75 -5.24
C GLN A 400 -10.09 4.29 -5.75
N LYS A 401 -10.79 5.07 -4.93
CA LYS A 401 -12.09 5.63 -5.29
C LYS A 401 -11.93 6.80 -6.27
N GLY A 402 -12.49 6.64 -7.47
CA GLY A 402 -12.59 7.70 -8.46
C GLY A 402 -11.41 7.83 -9.42
N LYS A 403 -11.64 8.62 -10.48
CA LYS A 403 -10.67 8.89 -11.56
C LYS A 403 -9.55 9.84 -11.12
N TYR A 404 -9.85 10.73 -10.18
CA TYR A 404 -8.93 11.77 -9.73
C TYR A 404 -8.49 11.50 -8.29
N ILE A 405 -7.19 11.53 -8.07
CA ILE A 405 -6.56 11.53 -6.74
C ILE A 405 -6.93 12.83 -6.01
N ARG A 406 -6.90 13.94 -6.76
CA ARG A 406 -7.21 15.26 -6.25
C ARG A 406 -7.97 16.09 -7.28
N GLU A 407 -9.00 16.78 -6.83
CA GLU A 407 -9.63 17.89 -7.53
C GLU A 407 -9.69 19.09 -6.59
N GLN A 408 -9.25 20.26 -7.05
CA GLN A 408 -9.24 21.49 -6.28
C GLN A 408 -9.61 22.68 -7.16
N THR A 409 -10.51 23.53 -6.65
CA THR A 409 -10.84 24.80 -7.29
C THR A 409 -10.22 25.95 -6.49
N LEU A 410 -9.55 26.86 -7.17
CA LEU A 410 -8.92 28.06 -6.63
C LEU A 410 -9.56 29.27 -7.27
N GLU A 411 -10.17 30.17 -6.50
CA GLU A 411 -10.62 31.46 -7.01
C GLU A 411 -9.43 32.41 -7.16
N ILE A 412 -9.25 32.96 -8.36
CA ILE A 412 -8.19 33.92 -8.69
C ILE A 412 -8.83 35.27 -9.01
N LYS A 413 -8.35 36.33 -8.37
CA LYS A 413 -8.77 37.72 -8.58
C LYS A 413 -7.60 38.65 -8.82
#